data_c86654f5ca0022388a92d2abaf16ebff
#
_entry.id   c86654f5ca0022388a92d2abaf16ebff
#
_cell.length_a   1.000
_cell.length_b   1.000
_cell.length_c   1.000
_cell.angle_alpha   90.00
_cell.angle_beta   90.00
_cell.angle_gamma   90.00
#
_symmetry.space_group_name_H-M   'P 1'
#
loop_
_entity.id
_entity.type
_entity.pdbx_description
1 polymer ?
#
loop_
_entity_poly.entity_id
_entity_poly.type
_entity_poly.pdbx_seq_one_letter_code
_entity_poly.pdbx_strand_id
1 'polypeptide(L)'
;MRKFVTFLLAVAVLAAVGCAGSSRSEDGVTRIAYIVKAMTDEFWIDMKKGAEEYAAANGIELSFQSPEKETDVERQIQMVENALVSKADAIILSAADSQALIPAIVRANEAGVPVILVNDTIEPEALETYGGHVATYVGIDQYAAAKLAGEDAVARHPEGGNVVLLEGIAGVSALQQRLDGFKDQVAADPKFKIVASQTANNDRHQAFNVMQNILQSNPDVDVVWAINAEMGQGAVQAIQQSGITRRIAVYDFDASSDDIAAIRAGTLVGSVAQYPKLQAEGAINAALDAMAGKNLPAHTVTKAELITAANVDTLE
;
A
#
# COMPACT_ATOMS: atom_id res chain seq x y z
N MET A 1 72.98 -40.75 -32.15
CA MET A 1 71.63 -40.60 -32.62
C MET A 1 70.68 -40.45 -31.43
N ARG A 2 70.39 -39.24 -31.00
CA ARG A 2 69.56 -38.93 -29.82
C ARG A 2 68.11 -38.59 -30.30
N LYS A 3 67.14 -39.38 -29.90
CA LYS A 3 65.77 -39.18 -30.15
C LYS A 3 65.17 -38.18 -29.10
N PHE A 4 64.74 -37.00 -29.50
CA PHE A 4 63.98 -36.06 -28.68
C PHE A 4 62.49 -36.51 -28.64
N VAL A 5 62.01 -36.76 -27.44
CA VAL A 5 60.59 -36.99 -27.20
C VAL A 5 60.02 -35.67 -26.72
N THR A 6 59.14 -35.04 -27.49
CA THR A 6 58.45 -33.81 -27.12
C THR A 6 57.15 -34.16 -26.39
N PHE A 7 57.08 -33.78 -25.09
CA PHE A 7 55.89 -33.95 -24.27
C PHE A 7 54.98 -32.71 -24.46
N LEU A 8 53.84 -32.91 -25.09
CA LEU A 8 52.81 -31.88 -25.17
C LEU A 8 51.98 -31.89 -23.84
N LEU A 9 52.11 -30.81 -23.05
CA LEU A 9 51.25 -30.56 -21.90
C LEU A 9 49.97 -29.92 -22.41
N ALA A 10 48.84 -30.64 -22.38
CA ALA A 10 47.51 -30.09 -22.62
C ALA A 10 47.02 -29.44 -21.31
N VAL A 11 46.98 -28.12 -21.26
CA VAL A 11 46.34 -27.35 -20.19
C VAL A 11 44.84 -27.35 -20.43
N ALA A 12 44.09 -28.11 -19.68
CA ALA A 12 42.65 -28.06 -19.63
C ALA A 12 42.22 -26.83 -18.78
N VAL A 13 41.78 -25.78 -19.42
CA VAL A 13 41.11 -24.64 -18.77
C VAL A 13 39.68 -25.08 -18.42
N LEU A 14 39.43 -25.43 -17.16
CA LEU A 14 38.09 -25.56 -16.62
C LEU A 14 37.51 -24.13 -16.54
N ALA A 15 36.64 -23.79 -17.48
CA ALA A 15 35.73 -22.65 -17.33
C ALA A 15 34.73 -22.99 -16.23
N ALA A 16 34.96 -22.46 -15.02
CA ALA A 16 33.93 -22.44 -14.00
C ALA A 16 32.83 -21.48 -14.46
N VAL A 17 31.77 -22.02 -15.04
CA VAL A 17 30.51 -21.33 -15.21
C VAL A 17 29.96 -21.16 -13.79
N GLY A 18 30.14 -19.96 -13.24
CA GLY A 18 29.49 -19.57 -12.00
C GLY A 18 28.00 -19.52 -12.26
N CYS A 19 27.28 -20.58 -11.88
CA CYS A 19 25.87 -20.52 -11.66
C CYS A 19 25.67 -19.50 -10.51
N ALA A 20 25.14 -18.33 -10.81
CA ALA A 20 24.50 -17.49 -9.82
C ALA A 20 23.32 -18.32 -9.28
N GLY A 21 23.58 -19.09 -8.23
CA GLY A 21 22.59 -19.92 -7.57
C GLY A 21 21.61 -19.00 -6.84
N SER A 22 20.35 -19.00 -7.25
CA SER A 22 19.26 -18.61 -6.37
C SER A 22 19.42 -19.40 -5.07
N SER A 23 19.52 -18.71 -3.93
CA SER A 23 19.61 -19.31 -2.60
C SER A 23 18.24 -19.92 -2.24
N ARG A 24 17.92 -21.06 -2.84
CA ARG A 24 16.78 -21.84 -2.38
C ARG A 24 17.17 -22.50 -1.07
N SER A 25 16.29 -22.45 -0.07
CA SER A 25 16.50 -23.16 1.20
C SER A 25 16.86 -24.62 0.95
N GLU A 26 17.80 -25.17 1.73
CA GLU A 26 18.34 -26.53 1.55
C GLU A 26 17.27 -27.64 1.62
N ASP A 27 16.12 -27.34 2.25
CA ASP A 27 14.96 -28.25 2.40
C ASP A 27 13.93 -28.13 1.27
N GLY A 28 14.11 -27.22 0.31
CA GLY A 28 13.22 -27.02 -0.83
C GLY A 28 11.90 -26.29 -0.51
N VAL A 29 11.73 -25.79 0.73
CA VAL A 29 10.56 -25.01 1.15
C VAL A 29 10.79 -23.54 0.85
N THR A 30 9.86 -22.90 0.14
CA THR A 30 9.90 -21.46 -0.12
C THR A 30 9.38 -20.69 1.10
N ARG A 31 10.19 -19.77 1.64
CA ARG A 31 9.88 -18.97 2.82
C ARG A 31 9.74 -17.50 2.42
N ILE A 32 8.56 -16.94 2.62
CA ILE A 32 8.28 -15.52 2.34
C ILE A 32 7.92 -14.79 3.64
N ALA A 33 8.65 -13.70 3.92
CA ALA A 33 8.27 -12.76 4.96
C ALA A 33 7.35 -11.70 4.35
N TYR A 34 6.11 -11.60 4.87
CA TYR A 34 5.11 -10.62 4.45
C TYR A 34 4.91 -9.61 5.59
N ILE A 35 5.41 -8.39 5.43
CA ILE A 35 5.48 -7.39 6.49
C ILE A 35 4.64 -6.19 6.10
N VAL A 36 3.57 -5.93 6.88
CA VAL A 36 2.66 -4.80 6.68
C VAL A 36 2.76 -3.77 7.81
N LYS A 37 2.04 -2.65 7.71
CA LYS A 37 2.13 -1.54 8.65
C LYS A 37 1.44 -1.79 9.98
N ALA A 38 0.27 -2.44 9.96
CA ALA A 38 -0.50 -2.78 11.16
C ALA A 38 -1.58 -3.82 10.83
N MET A 39 -2.35 -4.23 11.86
CA MET A 39 -3.55 -5.05 11.72
C MET A 39 -4.75 -4.35 12.40
N THR A 40 -4.83 -3.03 12.19
CA THR A 40 -5.80 -2.16 12.87
C THR A 40 -7.12 -1.99 12.12
N ASP A 41 -7.15 -2.31 10.84
CA ASP A 41 -8.31 -2.15 9.97
C ASP A 41 -8.59 -3.38 9.09
N GLU A 42 -9.76 -3.41 8.49
CA GLU A 42 -10.26 -4.52 7.67
C GLU A 42 -9.39 -4.76 6.42
N PHE A 43 -8.81 -3.71 5.85
CA PHE A 43 -7.95 -3.82 4.68
C PHE A 43 -6.75 -4.75 4.91
N TRP A 44 -6.03 -4.57 6.05
CA TRP A 44 -4.87 -5.42 6.38
C TRP A 44 -5.28 -6.83 6.81
N ILE A 45 -6.45 -6.97 7.47
CA ILE A 45 -7.01 -8.26 7.85
C ILE A 45 -7.33 -9.08 6.60
N ASP A 46 -7.97 -8.48 5.61
CA ASP A 46 -8.30 -9.14 4.34
C ASP A 46 -7.06 -9.42 3.48
N MET A 47 -6.07 -8.53 3.49
CA MET A 47 -4.78 -8.79 2.83
C MET A 47 -4.08 -10.00 3.43
N LYS A 48 -4.03 -10.09 4.76
CA LYS A 48 -3.48 -11.26 5.47
C LYS A 48 -4.20 -12.54 5.09
N LYS A 49 -5.52 -12.52 5.13
CA LYS A 49 -6.34 -13.68 4.77
C LYS A 49 -6.06 -14.15 3.34
N GLY A 50 -6.03 -13.23 2.37
CA GLY A 50 -5.70 -13.55 0.99
C GLY A 50 -4.28 -14.11 0.85
N ALA A 51 -3.30 -13.52 1.54
CA ALA A 51 -1.92 -14.00 1.53
C ALA A 51 -1.78 -15.40 2.11
N GLU A 52 -2.41 -15.68 3.27
CA GLU A 52 -2.36 -16.98 3.93
C GLU A 52 -3.07 -18.07 3.11
N GLU A 53 -4.25 -17.79 2.54
CA GLU A 53 -4.99 -18.70 1.68
C GLU A 53 -4.17 -19.04 0.42
N TYR A 54 -3.59 -18.03 -0.22
CA TYR A 54 -2.78 -18.24 -1.43
C TYR A 54 -1.48 -19.00 -1.14
N ALA A 55 -0.77 -18.65 -0.07
CA ALA A 55 0.46 -19.32 0.33
C ALA A 55 0.21 -20.81 0.65
N ALA A 56 -0.86 -21.12 1.39
CA ALA A 56 -1.23 -22.50 1.73
C ALA A 56 -1.56 -23.33 0.47
N ALA A 57 -2.27 -22.75 -0.49
CA ALA A 57 -2.61 -23.42 -1.75
C ALA A 57 -1.38 -23.72 -2.63
N ASN A 58 -0.28 -22.97 -2.45
CA ASN A 58 0.94 -23.07 -3.25
C ASN A 58 2.14 -23.69 -2.48
N GLY A 59 1.94 -24.19 -1.25
CA GLY A 59 2.98 -24.84 -0.46
C GLY A 59 4.10 -23.90 0.00
N ILE A 60 3.76 -22.62 0.26
CA ILE A 60 4.66 -21.57 0.69
C ILE A 60 4.58 -21.42 2.21
N GLU A 61 5.73 -21.38 2.89
CA GLU A 61 5.83 -21.01 4.29
C GLU A 61 5.79 -19.47 4.39
N LEU A 62 4.64 -18.94 4.77
CA LEU A 62 4.41 -17.50 4.88
C LEU A 62 4.53 -17.05 6.33
N SER A 63 5.41 -16.08 6.59
CA SER A 63 5.50 -15.36 7.87
C SER A 63 4.85 -13.98 7.71
N PHE A 64 3.56 -13.87 8.04
CA PHE A 64 2.85 -12.58 7.99
C PHE A 64 3.02 -11.84 9.31
N GLN A 65 3.55 -10.61 9.25
CA GLN A 65 3.92 -9.82 10.42
C GLN A 65 3.50 -8.35 10.28
N SER A 66 3.20 -7.72 11.43
CA SER A 66 2.95 -6.28 11.50
C SER A 66 3.36 -5.73 12.88
N PRO A 67 3.73 -4.46 12.99
CA PRO A 67 3.74 -3.75 14.27
C PRO A 67 2.33 -3.62 14.86
N GLU A 68 2.24 -3.17 16.12
CA GLU A 68 0.95 -2.88 16.75
C GLU A 68 0.29 -1.61 16.19
N LYS A 69 1.11 -0.65 15.71
CA LYS A 69 0.66 0.64 15.16
C LYS A 69 1.37 0.93 13.86
N GLU A 70 0.69 1.59 12.92
CA GLU A 70 1.27 2.03 11.65
C GLU A 70 2.45 3.00 11.83
N THR A 71 2.52 3.72 12.96
CA THR A 71 3.58 4.66 13.27
C THR A 71 4.83 4.02 13.91
N ASP A 72 4.83 2.71 14.15
CA ASP A 72 5.97 1.99 14.76
C ASP A 72 6.96 1.52 13.68
N VAL A 73 7.58 2.48 13.03
CA VAL A 73 8.55 2.30 11.93
C VAL A 73 9.76 1.46 12.38
N GLU A 74 10.29 1.74 13.57
CA GLU A 74 11.44 1.01 14.13
C GLU A 74 11.17 -0.48 14.27
N ARG A 75 9.96 -0.83 14.69
CA ARG A 75 9.54 -2.22 14.80
C ARG A 75 9.46 -2.89 13.44
N GLN A 76 8.98 -2.17 12.42
CA GLN A 76 8.93 -2.70 11.07
C GLN A 76 10.33 -2.93 10.49
N ILE A 77 11.29 -2.01 10.72
CA ILE A 77 12.70 -2.20 10.36
C ILE A 77 13.25 -3.47 10.99
N GLN A 78 13.02 -3.69 12.29
CA GLN A 78 13.46 -4.91 12.98
C GLN A 78 12.82 -6.18 12.40
N MET A 79 11.58 -6.13 11.93
CA MET A 79 10.93 -7.27 11.28
C MET A 79 11.61 -7.63 9.96
N VAL A 80 12.00 -6.63 9.15
CA VAL A 80 12.79 -6.87 7.92
C VAL A 80 14.12 -7.53 8.26
N GLU A 81 14.84 -7.05 9.28
CA GLU A 81 16.10 -7.63 9.70
C GLU A 81 15.95 -9.07 10.24
N ASN A 82 14.90 -9.32 11.01
CA ASN A 82 14.59 -10.66 11.51
C ASN A 82 14.23 -11.62 10.37
N ALA A 83 13.58 -11.15 9.30
CA ALA A 83 13.32 -11.96 8.11
C ALA A 83 14.62 -12.43 7.45
N LEU A 84 15.64 -11.55 7.36
CA LEU A 84 16.96 -11.91 6.85
C LEU A 84 17.67 -12.95 7.74
N VAL A 85 17.63 -12.75 9.06
CA VAL A 85 18.21 -13.71 10.03
C VAL A 85 17.51 -15.08 9.94
N SER A 86 16.21 -15.08 9.72
CA SER A 86 15.37 -16.28 9.55
C SER A 86 15.49 -16.92 8.16
N LYS A 87 16.36 -16.39 7.29
CA LYS A 87 16.62 -16.87 5.93
C LYS A 87 15.34 -16.90 5.06
N ALA A 88 14.59 -15.80 5.08
CA ALA A 88 13.50 -15.62 4.12
C ALA A 88 14.06 -15.58 2.69
N ASP A 89 13.43 -16.29 1.77
CA ASP A 89 13.80 -16.31 0.34
C ASP A 89 13.34 -15.05 -0.39
N ALA A 90 12.32 -14.38 0.12
CA ALA A 90 11.82 -13.06 -0.37
C ALA A 90 11.15 -12.29 0.77
N ILE A 91 11.10 -10.96 0.63
CA ILE A 91 10.40 -10.06 1.54
C ILE A 91 9.33 -9.30 0.74
N ILE A 92 8.08 -9.36 1.19
CA ILE A 92 6.99 -8.50 0.72
C ILE A 92 6.78 -7.45 1.79
N LEU A 93 6.83 -6.17 1.42
CA LEU A 93 6.85 -5.04 2.34
C LEU A 93 5.83 -3.97 1.95
N SER A 94 4.93 -3.62 2.88
CA SER A 94 4.16 -2.39 2.83
C SER A 94 4.79 -1.40 3.81
N ALA A 95 5.50 -0.40 3.28
CA ALA A 95 6.36 0.45 4.08
C ALA A 95 5.58 1.44 4.94
N ALA A 96 5.84 1.46 6.25
CA ALA A 96 5.26 2.40 7.21
C ALA A 96 5.80 3.83 7.05
N ASP A 97 6.98 3.97 6.43
CA ASP A 97 7.58 5.25 6.06
C ASP A 97 8.39 5.07 4.76
N SER A 98 8.19 5.99 3.82
CA SER A 98 8.74 5.87 2.46
C SER A 98 10.25 6.10 2.35
N GLN A 99 10.91 6.56 3.42
CA GLN A 99 12.35 6.80 3.48
C GLN A 99 13.05 5.97 4.55
N ALA A 100 12.46 5.86 5.74
CA ALA A 100 13.09 5.20 6.88
C ALA A 100 13.36 3.70 6.67
N LEU A 101 12.59 3.03 5.78
CA LEU A 101 12.78 1.61 5.46
C LEU A 101 13.91 1.37 4.44
N ILE A 102 14.42 2.42 3.77
CA ILE A 102 15.46 2.27 2.72
C ILE A 102 16.70 1.50 3.21
N PRO A 103 17.31 1.81 4.37
CA PRO A 103 18.47 1.06 4.84
C PRO A 103 18.21 -0.43 5.05
N ALA A 104 17.00 -0.80 5.47
CA ALA A 104 16.63 -2.22 5.65
C ALA A 104 16.46 -2.93 4.29
N ILE A 105 15.91 -2.24 3.28
CA ILE A 105 15.82 -2.75 1.91
C ILE A 105 17.22 -2.96 1.32
N VAL A 106 18.14 -1.99 1.51
CA VAL A 106 19.52 -2.11 1.04
C VAL A 106 20.19 -3.36 1.65
N ARG A 107 20.02 -3.61 2.96
CA ARG A 107 20.54 -4.82 3.62
C ARG A 107 19.93 -6.11 3.03
N ALA A 108 18.65 -6.10 2.68
CA ALA A 108 18.02 -7.24 2.01
C ALA A 108 18.66 -7.48 0.63
N ASN A 109 18.92 -6.42 -0.14
CA ASN A 109 19.60 -6.50 -1.43
C ASN A 109 21.04 -7.05 -1.29
N GLU A 110 21.81 -6.58 -0.30
CA GLU A 110 23.15 -7.08 0.02
C GLU A 110 23.14 -8.57 0.38
N ALA A 111 22.09 -9.04 1.04
CA ALA A 111 21.88 -10.46 1.34
C ALA A 111 21.37 -11.28 0.15
N GLY A 112 21.10 -10.65 -1.00
CA GLY A 112 20.56 -11.32 -2.19
C GLY A 112 19.07 -11.68 -2.07
N VAL A 113 18.33 -11.10 -1.10
CA VAL A 113 16.91 -11.35 -0.87
C VAL A 113 16.08 -10.31 -1.63
N PRO A 114 15.25 -10.71 -2.60
CA PRO A 114 14.40 -9.78 -3.33
C PRO A 114 13.35 -9.16 -2.42
N VAL A 115 13.12 -7.84 -2.60
CA VAL A 115 12.08 -7.08 -1.91
C VAL A 115 11.00 -6.70 -2.91
N ILE A 116 9.76 -7.03 -2.61
CA ILE A 116 8.56 -6.64 -3.34
C ILE A 116 7.80 -5.64 -2.48
N LEU A 117 7.50 -4.48 -3.03
CA LEU A 117 6.62 -3.54 -2.35
C LEU A 117 5.15 -3.88 -2.64
N VAL A 118 4.29 -3.72 -1.64
CA VAL A 118 2.84 -3.90 -1.78
C VAL A 118 2.10 -2.72 -1.14
N ASN A 119 1.10 -2.19 -1.82
CA ASN A 119 0.23 -1.09 -1.41
C ASN A 119 0.93 0.25 -1.13
N ASP A 120 2.02 0.27 -0.39
CA ASP A 120 2.83 1.45 -0.10
C ASP A 120 4.17 1.39 -0.83
N THR A 121 4.70 2.57 -1.19
CA THR A 121 5.92 2.72 -1.96
C THR A 121 7.05 3.33 -1.12
N ILE A 122 8.26 3.18 -1.62
CA ILE A 122 9.48 3.87 -1.13
C ILE A 122 9.78 5.01 -2.10
N GLU A 123 10.40 6.09 -1.60
CA GLU A 123 10.88 7.19 -2.43
C GLU A 123 11.94 6.69 -3.42
N PRO A 124 11.65 6.66 -4.75
CA PRO A 124 12.53 6.01 -5.72
C PRO A 124 13.91 6.66 -5.83
N GLU A 125 13.97 8.00 -5.83
CA GLU A 125 15.23 8.75 -5.94
C GLU A 125 16.11 8.54 -4.69
N ALA A 126 15.50 8.48 -3.51
CA ALA A 126 16.21 8.18 -2.28
C ALA A 126 16.72 6.74 -2.28
N LEU A 127 15.90 5.76 -2.68
CA LEU A 127 16.29 4.36 -2.76
C LEU A 127 17.50 4.17 -3.70
N GLU A 128 17.48 4.79 -4.89
CA GLU A 128 18.59 4.76 -5.85
C GLU A 128 19.86 5.39 -5.27
N THR A 129 19.72 6.54 -4.59
CA THR A 129 20.84 7.25 -3.94
C THR A 129 21.55 6.38 -2.89
N TYR A 130 20.80 5.55 -2.17
CA TYR A 130 21.35 4.61 -1.19
C TYR A 130 21.82 3.28 -1.82
N GLY A 131 21.74 3.15 -3.15
CA GLY A 131 22.14 1.94 -3.88
C GLY A 131 21.17 0.76 -3.70
N GLY A 132 19.94 1.04 -3.23
CA GLY A 132 18.91 0.04 -3.05
C GLY A 132 18.06 -0.17 -4.29
N HIS A 133 17.35 -1.29 -4.33
CA HIS A 133 16.38 -1.60 -5.37
C HIS A 133 15.25 -2.47 -4.81
N VAL A 134 14.11 -2.43 -5.47
CA VAL A 134 12.99 -3.35 -5.26
C VAL A 134 12.69 -4.09 -6.56
N ALA A 135 12.23 -5.33 -6.46
CA ALA A 135 11.94 -6.14 -7.64
C ALA A 135 10.74 -5.60 -8.42
N THR A 136 9.71 -5.15 -7.71
CA THR A 136 8.51 -4.50 -8.26
C THR A 136 7.68 -3.89 -7.12
N TYR A 137 6.77 -3.01 -7.48
CA TYR A 137 5.63 -2.59 -6.64
C TYR A 137 4.35 -3.26 -7.13
N VAL A 138 3.57 -3.85 -6.23
CA VAL A 138 2.25 -4.43 -6.49
C VAL A 138 1.20 -3.62 -5.75
N GLY A 139 0.30 -2.99 -6.47
CA GLY A 139 -0.74 -2.15 -5.86
C GLY A 139 -1.50 -1.36 -6.91
N ILE A 140 -2.37 -0.48 -6.43
CA ILE A 140 -3.10 0.44 -7.29
C ILE A 140 -2.28 1.68 -7.61
N ASP A 141 -2.70 2.44 -8.61
CA ASP A 141 -2.30 3.85 -8.75
C ASP A 141 -3.11 4.67 -7.73
N GLN A 142 -2.48 5.02 -6.62
CA GLN A 142 -3.12 5.68 -5.48
C GLN A 142 -3.68 7.07 -5.87
N TYR A 143 -2.93 7.82 -6.69
CA TYR A 143 -3.35 9.13 -7.17
C TYR A 143 -4.57 9.02 -8.11
N ALA A 144 -4.47 8.16 -9.12
CA ALA A 144 -5.58 7.96 -10.07
C ALA A 144 -6.82 7.39 -9.39
N ALA A 145 -6.66 6.51 -8.41
CA ALA A 145 -7.77 5.94 -7.66
C ALA A 145 -8.52 6.99 -6.82
N ALA A 146 -7.79 7.84 -6.08
CA ALA A 146 -8.39 8.93 -5.30
C ALA A 146 -9.07 9.99 -6.19
N LYS A 147 -8.54 10.20 -7.37
CA LYS A 147 -9.13 11.10 -8.36
C LYS A 147 -10.55 10.69 -8.76
N LEU A 148 -10.88 9.38 -8.77
CA LEU A 148 -12.23 8.89 -9.05
C LEU A 148 -13.27 9.49 -8.06
N ALA A 149 -12.92 9.56 -6.78
CA ALA A 149 -13.79 10.17 -5.77
C ALA A 149 -13.92 11.70 -5.97
N GLY A 150 -12.82 12.37 -6.35
CA GLY A 150 -12.83 13.79 -6.68
C GLY A 150 -13.69 14.10 -7.91
N GLU A 151 -13.64 13.26 -8.94
CA GLU A 151 -14.49 13.39 -10.15
C GLU A 151 -15.97 13.26 -9.82
N ASP A 152 -16.35 12.27 -8.99
CA ASP A 152 -17.74 12.10 -8.56
C ASP A 152 -18.18 13.27 -7.67
N ALA A 153 -17.30 13.78 -6.78
CA ALA A 153 -17.59 14.94 -5.94
C ALA A 153 -17.88 16.20 -6.78
N VAL A 154 -17.06 16.48 -7.78
CA VAL A 154 -17.25 17.60 -8.71
C VAL A 154 -18.54 17.44 -9.50
N ALA A 155 -18.81 16.24 -10.02
CA ALA A 155 -20.03 15.97 -10.79
C ALA A 155 -21.33 16.16 -9.97
N ARG A 156 -21.29 15.82 -8.67
CA ARG A 156 -22.45 15.97 -7.77
C ARG A 156 -22.66 17.39 -7.25
N HIS A 157 -21.65 18.23 -7.30
CA HIS A 157 -21.70 19.60 -6.81
C HIS A 157 -21.38 20.62 -7.92
N PRO A 158 -22.24 20.76 -8.95
CA PRO A 158 -21.96 21.62 -10.09
C PRO A 158 -21.83 23.11 -9.72
N GLU A 159 -22.35 23.49 -8.56
CA GLU A 159 -22.23 24.87 -8.02
C GLU A 159 -20.93 25.05 -7.19
N GLY A 160 -20.13 23.99 -7.04
CA GLY A 160 -18.95 23.99 -6.18
C GLY A 160 -19.28 23.71 -4.72
N GLY A 161 -18.34 24.00 -3.82
CA GLY A 161 -18.54 23.79 -2.38
C GLY A 161 -17.29 23.95 -1.54
N ASN A 162 -17.47 23.95 -0.23
CA ASN A 162 -16.41 23.96 0.77
C ASN A 162 -15.96 22.55 1.08
N VAL A 163 -14.67 22.29 0.88
CA VAL A 163 -14.05 20.95 0.97
C VAL A 163 -13.19 20.85 2.22
N VAL A 164 -13.31 19.75 2.92
CA VAL A 164 -12.43 19.34 4.02
C VAL A 164 -11.63 18.13 3.59
N LEU A 165 -10.32 18.14 3.87
CA LEU A 165 -9.42 17.03 3.66
C LEU A 165 -8.96 16.49 5.03
N LEU A 166 -9.19 15.20 5.28
CA LEU A 166 -8.63 14.47 6.42
C LEU A 166 -7.41 13.71 5.94
N GLU A 167 -6.24 14.18 6.40
CA GLU A 167 -4.95 13.67 5.98
C GLU A 167 -4.53 12.48 6.87
N GLY A 168 -3.70 11.60 6.31
CA GLY A 168 -3.18 10.46 7.03
C GLY A 168 -1.86 10.72 7.76
N ILE A 169 -1.12 9.63 7.98
CA ILE A 169 0.20 9.64 8.61
C ILE A 169 1.21 10.29 7.64
N ALA A 170 1.95 11.28 8.11
CA ALA A 170 2.99 11.92 7.33
C ALA A 170 4.15 10.94 7.03
N GLY A 171 4.82 11.11 5.88
CA GLY A 171 5.94 10.26 5.46
C GLY A 171 5.54 9.00 4.69
N VAL A 172 4.25 8.75 4.50
CA VAL A 172 3.71 7.63 3.71
C VAL A 172 3.29 8.15 2.34
N SER A 173 4.06 7.85 1.29
CA SER A 173 3.82 8.43 -0.04
C SER A 173 2.49 8.01 -0.67
N ALA A 174 2.01 6.80 -0.41
CA ALA A 174 0.70 6.34 -0.89
C ALA A 174 -0.46 7.21 -0.33
N LEU A 175 -0.39 7.59 0.96
CA LEU A 175 -1.40 8.44 1.58
C LEU A 175 -1.35 9.86 1.03
N GLN A 176 -0.14 10.38 0.75
CA GLN A 176 0.02 11.68 0.09
C GLN A 176 -0.55 11.65 -1.34
N GLN A 177 -0.33 10.59 -2.11
CA GLN A 177 -0.90 10.44 -3.45
C GLN A 177 -2.43 10.40 -3.42
N ARG A 178 -3.05 9.72 -2.43
CA ARG A 178 -4.52 9.75 -2.23
C ARG A 178 -5.02 11.16 -1.94
N LEU A 179 -4.31 11.88 -1.08
CA LEU A 179 -4.65 13.27 -0.76
C LEU A 179 -4.57 14.14 -2.01
N ASP A 180 -3.47 14.09 -2.74
CA ASP A 180 -3.22 14.92 -3.92
C ASP A 180 -4.16 14.58 -5.06
N GLY A 181 -4.46 13.30 -5.31
CA GLY A 181 -5.37 12.87 -6.37
C GLY A 181 -6.77 13.45 -6.22
N PHE A 182 -7.35 13.42 -5.03
CA PHE A 182 -8.65 14.04 -4.74
C PHE A 182 -8.55 15.57 -4.78
N LYS A 183 -7.57 16.14 -4.10
CA LYS A 183 -7.33 17.57 -3.99
C LYS A 183 -7.18 18.25 -5.35
N ASP A 184 -6.32 17.70 -6.22
CA ASP A 184 -6.07 18.27 -7.53
C ASP A 184 -7.32 18.24 -8.40
N GLN A 185 -8.14 17.20 -8.26
CA GLN A 185 -9.39 17.08 -9.00
C GLN A 185 -10.41 18.16 -8.59
N VAL A 186 -10.59 18.39 -7.28
CA VAL A 186 -11.54 19.42 -6.83
C VAL A 186 -10.97 20.83 -7.01
N ALA A 187 -9.67 21.04 -6.86
CA ALA A 187 -9.01 22.33 -7.04
C ALA A 187 -8.96 22.81 -8.51
N ALA A 188 -9.17 21.90 -9.47
CA ALA A 188 -9.25 22.25 -10.89
C ALA A 188 -10.50 23.10 -11.22
N ASP A 189 -11.57 23.02 -10.42
CA ASP A 189 -12.74 23.89 -10.54
C ASP A 189 -12.69 24.99 -9.46
N PRO A 190 -12.55 26.28 -9.82
CA PRO A 190 -12.43 27.39 -8.88
C PRO A 190 -13.68 27.62 -8.00
N LYS A 191 -14.79 26.94 -8.26
CA LYS A 191 -15.97 26.94 -7.41
C LYS A 191 -15.78 26.17 -6.11
N PHE A 192 -14.79 25.25 -6.06
CA PHE A 192 -14.45 24.53 -4.84
C PHE A 192 -13.40 25.26 -4.02
N LYS A 193 -13.56 25.24 -2.70
CA LYS A 193 -12.61 25.84 -1.76
C LYS A 193 -12.22 24.83 -0.69
N ILE A 194 -10.94 24.53 -0.56
CA ILE A 194 -10.44 23.75 0.55
C ILE A 194 -10.41 24.65 1.77
N VAL A 195 -11.33 24.42 2.72
CA VAL A 195 -11.49 25.24 3.93
C VAL A 195 -10.74 24.68 5.13
N ALA A 196 -10.41 23.40 5.10
CA ALA A 196 -9.56 22.75 6.09
C ALA A 196 -8.83 21.53 5.48
N SER A 197 -7.59 21.32 5.92
CA SER A 197 -6.78 20.14 5.62
C SER A 197 -6.03 19.79 6.90
N GLN A 198 -6.34 18.67 7.54
CA GLN A 198 -5.80 18.30 8.85
C GLN A 198 -5.58 16.79 8.94
N THR A 199 -4.46 16.40 9.55
CA THR A 199 -4.20 14.97 9.80
C THR A 199 -5.06 14.44 10.95
N ALA A 200 -5.51 13.20 10.79
CA ALA A 200 -6.09 12.39 11.84
C ALA A 200 -5.39 11.02 11.97
N ASN A 201 -4.17 10.90 11.42
CA ASN A 201 -3.24 9.78 11.61
C ASN A 201 -3.85 8.40 11.36
N ASN A 202 -4.73 8.26 10.37
CA ASN A 202 -5.45 7.03 10.03
C ASN A 202 -6.36 6.49 11.16
N ASP A 203 -6.68 7.31 12.16
CA ASP A 203 -7.41 6.89 13.37
C ASP A 203 -8.84 7.45 13.38
N ARG A 204 -9.83 6.58 13.63
CA ARG A 204 -11.27 6.91 13.67
C ARG A 204 -11.61 7.94 14.74
N HIS A 205 -11.05 7.79 15.94
CA HIS A 205 -11.36 8.69 17.05
C HIS A 205 -10.72 10.07 16.84
N GLN A 206 -9.49 10.11 16.31
CA GLN A 206 -8.86 11.38 15.97
C GLN A 206 -9.64 12.09 14.87
N ALA A 207 -10.05 11.35 13.80
CA ALA A 207 -10.87 11.91 12.71
C ALA A 207 -12.19 12.46 13.22
N PHE A 208 -12.87 11.76 14.12
CA PHE A 208 -14.08 12.26 14.77
C PHE A 208 -13.82 13.60 15.49
N ASN A 209 -12.79 13.70 16.32
CA ASN A 209 -12.47 14.91 17.08
C ASN A 209 -12.04 16.07 16.13
N VAL A 210 -11.22 15.78 15.14
CA VAL A 210 -10.78 16.76 14.13
C VAL A 210 -12.00 17.29 13.36
N MET A 211 -12.87 16.40 12.90
CA MET A 211 -14.05 16.79 12.14
C MET A 211 -15.04 17.59 12.99
N GLN A 212 -15.25 17.27 14.27
CA GLN A 212 -16.07 18.09 15.17
C GLN A 212 -15.54 19.52 15.28
N ASN A 213 -14.22 19.70 15.43
CA ASN A 213 -13.61 21.03 15.50
C ASN A 213 -13.73 21.79 14.18
N ILE A 214 -13.57 21.08 13.06
CA ILE A 214 -13.73 21.68 11.72
C ILE A 214 -15.17 22.16 11.52
N LEU A 215 -16.18 21.37 11.87
CA LEU A 215 -17.59 21.71 11.72
C LEU A 215 -18.00 22.91 12.57
N GLN A 216 -17.39 23.11 13.75
CA GLN A 216 -17.61 24.30 14.57
C GLN A 216 -17.07 25.58 13.92
N SER A 217 -15.93 25.48 13.24
CA SER A 217 -15.26 26.61 12.58
C SER A 217 -15.78 26.85 11.15
N ASN A 218 -16.25 25.80 10.49
CA ASN A 218 -16.71 25.81 9.11
C ASN A 218 -18.08 25.09 9.01
N PRO A 219 -19.17 25.70 9.46
CA PRO A 219 -20.49 25.06 9.49
C PRO A 219 -21.10 24.83 8.10
N ASP A 220 -20.50 25.39 7.06
CA ASP A 220 -20.92 25.34 5.65
C ASP A 220 -20.10 24.36 4.79
N VAL A 221 -19.41 23.38 5.40
CA VAL A 221 -18.70 22.28 4.69
C VAL A 221 -19.67 21.49 3.82
N ASP A 222 -19.35 21.28 2.56
CA ASP A 222 -20.16 20.53 1.59
C ASP A 222 -19.62 19.15 1.29
N VAL A 223 -18.28 19.01 1.23
CA VAL A 223 -17.58 17.77 0.86
C VAL A 223 -16.47 17.47 1.87
N VAL A 224 -16.35 16.21 2.26
CA VAL A 224 -15.26 15.69 3.08
C VAL A 224 -14.58 14.56 2.32
N TRP A 225 -13.27 14.64 2.22
CA TRP A 225 -12.40 13.53 1.79
C TRP A 225 -11.60 13.01 2.97
N ALA A 226 -11.70 11.71 3.22
CA ALA A 226 -10.86 11.00 4.17
C ALA A 226 -10.02 9.96 3.42
N ILE A 227 -8.71 9.90 3.67
CA ILE A 227 -7.82 9.04 2.88
C ILE A 227 -7.93 7.55 3.21
N ASN A 228 -8.69 7.15 4.23
CA ASN A 228 -8.99 5.76 4.56
C ASN A 228 -10.36 5.61 5.22
N ALA A 229 -10.85 4.36 5.35
CA ALA A 229 -12.14 4.00 5.92
C ALA A 229 -12.30 4.47 7.37
N GLU A 230 -11.30 4.24 8.22
CA GLU A 230 -11.37 4.59 9.64
C GLU A 230 -11.64 6.09 9.85
N MET A 231 -10.95 6.93 9.10
CA MET A 231 -11.18 8.38 9.17
C MET A 231 -12.51 8.79 8.53
N GLY A 232 -12.93 8.11 7.46
CA GLY A 232 -14.25 8.33 6.83
C GLY A 232 -15.39 8.06 7.81
N GLN A 233 -15.33 6.94 8.52
CA GLN A 233 -16.31 6.59 9.54
C GLN A 233 -16.30 7.56 10.74
N GLY A 234 -15.10 8.02 11.16
CA GLY A 234 -14.98 9.08 12.16
C GLY A 234 -15.65 10.39 11.74
N ALA A 235 -15.46 10.79 10.49
CA ALA A 235 -16.10 11.99 9.93
C ALA A 235 -17.61 11.84 9.84
N VAL A 236 -18.14 10.71 9.36
CA VAL A 236 -19.57 10.41 9.30
C VAL A 236 -20.20 10.52 10.69
N GLN A 237 -19.57 9.93 11.70
CA GLN A 237 -20.05 10.00 13.09
C GLN A 237 -20.07 11.44 13.63
N ALA A 238 -19.03 12.24 13.35
CA ALA A 238 -18.97 13.64 13.77
C ALA A 238 -20.08 14.48 13.13
N ILE A 239 -20.34 14.27 11.85
CA ILE A 239 -21.42 14.94 11.11
C ILE A 239 -22.79 14.59 11.70
N GLN A 240 -23.05 13.30 11.96
CA GLN A 240 -24.31 12.85 12.56
C GLN A 240 -24.55 13.46 13.95
N GLN A 241 -23.50 13.69 14.75
CA GLN A 241 -23.60 14.27 16.08
C GLN A 241 -23.60 15.81 16.09
N SER A 242 -23.26 16.47 14.97
CA SER A 242 -23.14 17.93 14.89
C SER A 242 -24.48 18.68 14.95
N GLY A 243 -25.59 17.99 14.69
CA GLY A 243 -26.91 18.61 14.53
C GLY A 243 -27.09 19.34 13.19
N ILE A 244 -26.14 19.27 12.28
CA ILE A 244 -26.25 19.83 10.91
C ILE A 244 -27.27 18.99 10.14
N THR A 245 -28.33 19.64 9.63
CA THR A 245 -29.43 18.95 8.91
C THR A 245 -29.23 18.88 7.39
N ARG A 246 -28.35 19.74 6.82
CA ARG A 246 -27.98 19.65 5.42
C ARG A 246 -27.09 18.45 5.15
N ARG A 247 -27.16 17.91 3.95
CA ARG A 247 -26.31 16.79 3.56
C ARG A 247 -24.88 17.29 3.33
N ILE A 248 -23.91 16.62 3.94
CA ILE A 248 -22.48 16.75 3.66
C ILE A 248 -22.04 15.47 2.93
N ALA A 249 -21.40 15.62 1.79
CA ALA A 249 -20.92 14.49 1.01
C ALA A 249 -19.59 13.99 1.60
N VAL A 250 -19.57 12.79 2.15
CA VAL A 250 -18.36 12.16 2.64
C VAL A 250 -17.89 11.10 1.66
N TYR A 251 -16.60 11.13 1.34
CA TYR A 251 -15.90 10.15 0.55
C TYR A 251 -14.69 9.64 1.35
N ASP A 252 -14.38 8.38 1.16
CA ASP A 252 -13.21 7.76 1.78
C ASP A 252 -12.56 6.69 0.88
N PHE A 253 -11.78 5.82 1.48
CA PHE A 253 -10.98 4.81 0.82
C PHE A 253 -11.12 3.47 1.54
N ASP A 254 -10.88 2.35 0.85
CA ASP A 254 -10.81 0.96 1.27
C ASP A 254 -12.11 0.16 1.09
N ALA A 255 -13.27 0.82 1.01
CA ALA A 255 -14.59 0.18 0.86
C ALA A 255 -14.81 -0.96 1.88
N SER A 256 -14.52 -0.65 3.17
CA SER A 256 -14.71 -1.58 4.28
C SER A 256 -16.17 -2.00 4.44
N SER A 257 -16.43 -3.02 5.25
CA SER A 257 -17.80 -3.44 5.56
C SER A 257 -18.65 -2.32 6.17
N ASP A 258 -18.04 -1.46 7.01
CA ASP A 258 -18.68 -0.26 7.57
C ASP A 258 -19.02 0.75 6.47
N ASP A 259 -18.11 0.96 5.48
CA ASP A 259 -18.33 1.88 4.36
C ASP A 259 -19.46 1.38 3.45
N ILE A 260 -19.50 0.10 3.15
CA ILE A 260 -20.59 -0.51 2.39
C ILE A 260 -21.94 -0.32 3.10
N ALA A 261 -21.98 -0.52 4.41
CA ALA A 261 -23.18 -0.24 5.20
C ALA A 261 -23.55 1.24 5.18
N ALA A 262 -22.57 2.15 5.30
CA ALA A 262 -22.78 3.59 5.28
C ALA A 262 -23.23 4.10 3.91
N ILE A 263 -22.71 3.56 2.80
CA ILE A 263 -23.15 3.84 1.44
C ILE A 263 -24.62 3.43 1.25
N ARG A 264 -24.99 2.22 1.67
CA ARG A 264 -26.38 1.74 1.63
C ARG A 264 -27.32 2.59 2.48
N ALA A 265 -26.86 3.08 3.61
CA ALA A 265 -27.60 3.98 4.49
C ALA A 265 -27.65 5.43 3.97
N GLY A 266 -26.82 5.79 2.98
CA GLY A 266 -26.71 7.12 2.39
C GLY A 266 -25.97 8.13 3.27
N THR A 267 -25.21 7.69 4.28
CA THR A 267 -24.37 8.52 5.14
C THR A 267 -22.95 8.70 4.61
N LEU A 268 -22.47 7.78 3.77
CA LEU A 268 -21.28 7.88 2.94
C LEU A 268 -21.70 7.94 1.47
N VAL A 269 -21.08 8.80 0.67
CA VAL A 269 -21.40 8.93 -0.76
C VAL A 269 -20.66 7.89 -1.59
N GLY A 270 -19.39 7.68 -1.27
CA GLY A 270 -18.58 6.69 -1.95
C GLY A 270 -17.28 6.39 -1.22
N SER A 271 -16.75 5.20 -1.49
CA SER A 271 -15.47 4.73 -1.01
C SER A 271 -14.69 4.07 -2.14
N VAL A 272 -13.38 4.31 -2.19
CA VAL A 272 -12.52 3.72 -3.23
C VAL A 272 -12.06 2.34 -2.80
N ALA A 273 -12.55 1.29 -3.48
CA ALA A 273 -12.11 -0.09 -3.27
C ALA A 273 -10.76 -0.37 -3.92
N GLN A 274 -9.90 -1.14 -3.25
CA GLN A 274 -8.55 -1.49 -3.73
C GLN A 274 -8.20 -2.98 -3.67
N TYR A 275 -9.12 -3.85 -3.34
CA TYR A 275 -9.03 -5.32 -3.42
C TYR A 275 -7.75 -5.91 -2.78
N PRO A 276 -7.61 -5.90 -1.44
CA PRO A 276 -6.40 -6.31 -0.74
C PRO A 276 -5.97 -7.76 -1.02
N LYS A 277 -6.93 -8.69 -1.23
CA LYS A 277 -6.63 -10.08 -1.58
C LYS A 277 -5.92 -10.21 -2.93
N LEU A 278 -6.35 -9.44 -3.95
CA LEU A 278 -5.68 -9.44 -5.26
C LEU A 278 -4.26 -8.87 -5.17
N GLN A 279 -4.06 -7.84 -4.33
CA GLN A 279 -2.72 -7.31 -4.08
C GLN A 279 -1.83 -8.35 -3.38
N ALA A 280 -2.37 -9.07 -2.39
CA ALA A 280 -1.65 -10.11 -1.67
C ALA A 280 -1.19 -11.24 -2.59
N GLU A 281 -2.09 -11.77 -3.41
CA GLU A 281 -1.79 -12.82 -4.40
C GLU A 281 -0.76 -12.32 -5.43
N GLY A 282 -0.94 -11.10 -5.95
CA GLY A 282 -0.02 -10.49 -6.89
C GLY A 282 1.38 -10.32 -6.33
N ALA A 283 1.50 -9.90 -5.05
CA ALA A 283 2.78 -9.71 -4.39
C ALA A 283 3.51 -11.06 -4.15
N ILE A 284 2.79 -12.12 -3.76
CA ILE A 284 3.38 -13.46 -3.63
C ILE A 284 3.86 -13.99 -4.99
N ASN A 285 3.06 -13.83 -6.05
CA ASN A 285 3.47 -14.22 -7.39
C ASN A 285 4.71 -13.44 -7.85
N ALA A 286 4.75 -12.14 -7.59
CA ALA A 286 5.90 -11.31 -7.90
C ALA A 286 7.17 -11.76 -7.13
N ALA A 287 7.02 -12.18 -5.87
CA ALA A 287 8.12 -12.73 -5.07
C ALA A 287 8.67 -14.02 -5.70
N LEU A 288 7.78 -14.95 -6.09
CA LEU A 288 8.16 -16.21 -6.76
C LEU A 288 8.87 -15.93 -8.10
N ASP A 289 8.39 -14.96 -8.86
CA ASP A 289 8.96 -14.58 -10.15
C ASP A 289 10.33 -13.90 -9.99
N ALA A 290 10.50 -13.03 -8.98
CA ALA A 290 11.76 -12.43 -8.63
C ALA A 290 12.82 -13.48 -8.23
N MET A 291 12.43 -14.44 -7.38
CA MET A 291 13.29 -15.55 -6.97
C MET A 291 13.68 -16.45 -8.16
N ALA A 292 12.82 -16.57 -9.16
CA ALA A 292 13.12 -17.29 -10.40
C ALA A 292 13.99 -16.47 -11.38
N GLY A 293 14.40 -15.26 -11.03
CA GLY A 293 15.20 -14.36 -11.88
C GLY A 293 14.45 -13.80 -13.09
N LYS A 294 13.11 -13.77 -13.04
CA LYS A 294 12.30 -13.19 -14.10
C LYS A 294 12.39 -11.66 -14.07
N ASN A 295 12.33 -11.05 -15.25
CA ASN A 295 12.23 -9.60 -15.36
C ASN A 295 10.79 -9.15 -15.06
N LEU A 296 10.61 -8.32 -14.03
CA LEU A 296 9.33 -7.81 -13.58
C LEU A 296 9.14 -6.35 -14.04
N PRO A 297 7.90 -5.91 -14.32
CA PRO A 297 7.62 -4.50 -14.51
C PRO A 297 7.90 -3.73 -13.21
N ALA A 298 8.24 -2.45 -13.31
CA ALA A 298 8.45 -1.62 -12.11
C ALA A 298 7.19 -1.53 -11.23
N HIS A 299 6.00 -1.58 -11.85
CA HIS A 299 4.70 -1.54 -11.18
C HIS A 299 3.75 -2.56 -11.79
N THR A 300 3.23 -3.46 -10.97
CA THR A 300 2.10 -4.35 -11.30
C THR A 300 0.84 -3.73 -10.75
N VAL A 301 0.09 -3.04 -11.63
CA VAL A 301 -1.13 -2.31 -11.24
C VAL A 301 -2.27 -3.28 -10.96
N THR A 302 -2.87 -3.17 -9.79
CA THR A 302 -4.10 -3.89 -9.42
C THR A 302 -5.33 -3.00 -9.62
N LYS A 303 -6.53 -3.62 -9.54
CA LYS A 303 -7.81 -2.92 -9.74
C LYS A 303 -8.08 -1.93 -8.60
N ALA A 304 -8.63 -0.77 -8.96
CA ALA A 304 -9.31 0.15 -8.05
C ALA A 304 -10.60 0.65 -8.70
N GLU A 305 -11.62 0.92 -7.89
CA GLU A 305 -12.88 1.52 -8.37
C GLU A 305 -13.59 2.27 -7.25
N LEU A 306 -14.34 3.32 -7.62
CA LEU A 306 -15.21 4.03 -6.68
C LEU A 306 -16.51 3.25 -6.48
N ILE A 307 -16.77 2.86 -5.24
CA ILE A 307 -18.03 2.23 -4.82
C ILE A 307 -18.97 3.31 -4.32
N THR A 308 -20.16 3.35 -4.89
CA THR A 308 -21.25 4.28 -4.55
C THR A 308 -22.57 3.51 -4.45
N ALA A 309 -23.66 4.19 -4.14
CA ALA A 309 -25.00 3.57 -4.15
C ALA A 309 -25.38 2.95 -5.51
N ALA A 310 -24.70 3.34 -6.60
CA ALA A 310 -25.01 2.80 -7.93
C ALA A 310 -24.45 1.40 -8.17
N ASN A 311 -23.35 1.03 -7.48
CA ASN A 311 -22.63 -0.24 -7.71
C ASN A 311 -22.27 -1.01 -6.42
N VAL A 312 -22.72 -0.54 -5.24
CA VAL A 312 -22.40 -1.16 -3.94
C VAL A 312 -22.83 -2.64 -3.83
N ASP A 313 -23.85 -3.04 -4.57
CA ASP A 313 -24.34 -4.43 -4.57
C ASP A 313 -23.60 -5.33 -5.58
N THR A 314 -22.65 -4.79 -6.34
CA THR A 314 -21.80 -5.55 -7.27
C THR A 314 -20.39 -5.83 -6.73
N LEU A 315 -20.06 -5.32 -5.54
CA LEU A 315 -18.78 -5.59 -4.87
C LEU A 315 -18.78 -7.03 -4.36
N GLU A 316 -17.89 -7.86 -4.89
CA GLU A 316 -17.66 -9.26 -4.48
C GLU A 316 -16.42 -9.41 -3.61
#